data_688d35cf1b5e5266a5cad5d1d0141435
#
_entry.id   688d35cf1b5e5266a5cad5d1d0141435
#
_cell.length_a   1.000
_cell.length_b   1.000
_cell.length_c   1.000
_cell.angle_alpha   90.00
_cell.angle_beta   90.00
_cell.angle_gamma   90.00
#
_symmetry.space_group_name_H-M   'P 1'
#
loop_
_entity.id
_entity.type
_entity.pdbx_description
1 polymer ?
#
loop_
_entity_poly.entity_id
_entity_poly.type
_entity_poly.pdbx_seq_one_letter_code
_entity_poly.pdbx_strand_id
1 'polypeptide(L)'
;ILWTQLGNNGLTWESVTSFDVAAEFSLFKNKLYGSVEYYKKTSNDLLYNLPIAPSNGLIEKPENVGDIFNAGLEISLNSELVSNKDFSWTLGLQASTLDAEITSLPDPFVNGSKRWEVGRSQYAYFVYHYAGVDSANGDALWYMFEEDADGNSIPVLDDDGNHDTTNDWGDAGK
;
A
#
# COMPACT_ATOMS: atom_id res chain seq x y z
N ILE A 1 -0.38 -18.33 -36.23
CA ILE A 1 -1.22 -18.18 -35.04
C ILE A 1 -0.33 -17.58 -33.97
N LEU A 2 -0.62 -16.34 -33.59
CA LEU A 2 0.06 -15.70 -32.42
C LEU A 2 -0.67 -16.15 -31.17
N TRP A 3 0.03 -16.77 -30.26
CA TRP A 3 -0.46 -17.04 -28.92
C TRP A 3 -0.44 -15.72 -28.15
N THR A 4 -1.60 -15.27 -27.69
CA THR A 4 -1.73 -14.00 -26.94
C THR A 4 -1.83 -14.21 -25.44
N GLN A 5 -2.08 -15.45 -25.01
CA GLN A 5 -2.23 -15.79 -23.58
C GLN A 5 -1.92 -17.27 -23.35
N LEU A 6 -1.27 -17.58 -22.23
CA LEU A 6 -1.15 -18.95 -21.73
C LEU A 6 -2.45 -19.36 -21.02
N GLY A 7 -2.93 -20.57 -21.35
CA GLY A 7 -4.02 -21.16 -20.58
C GLY A 7 -3.55 -21.57 -19.19
N ASN A 8 -4.40 -21.37 -18.17
CA ASN A 8 -4.18 -21.86 -16.83
C ASN A 8 -5.42 -22.62 -16.36
N ASN A 9 -5.34 -23.94 -16.30
CA ASN A 9 -6.47 -24.80 -15.86
C ASN A 9 -6.68 -24.76 -14.33
N GLY A 10 -5.76 -24.15 -13.60
CA GLY A 10 -5.86 -23.98 -12.14
C GLY A 10 -6.53 -22.68 -11.70
N LEU A 11 -7.01 -21.86 -12.65
CA LEU A 11 -7.69 -20.62 -12.30
C LEU A 11 -9.00 -20.90 -11.56
N THR A 12 -9.18 -20.21 -10.44
CA THR A 12 -10.41 -20.14 -9.66
C THR A 12 -11.02 -18.75 -9.71
N TRP A 13 -12.26 -18.63 -9.24
CA TRP A 13 -12.92 -17.34 -9.14
C TRP A 13 -12.36 -16.54 -7.95
N GLU A 14 -12.02 -15.30 -8.20
CA GLU A 14 -11.81 -14.33 -7.13
C GLU A 14 -13.09 -14.15 -6.33
N SER A 15 -12.99 -14.14 -5.01
CA SER A 15 -14.10 -13.92 -4.10
C SER A 15 -13.81 -12.76 -3.15
N VAL A 16 -14.84 -11.98 -2.85
CA VAL A 16 -14.74 -10.86 -1.92
C VAL A 16 -15.78 -11.05 -0.83
N THR A 17 -15.32 -11.04 0.43
CA THR A 17 -16.17 -10.99 1.61
C THR A 17 -16.02 -9.62 2.26
N SER A 18 -17.13 -8.89 2.46
CA SER A 18 -17.14 -7.62 3.18
C SER A 18 -18.08 -7.70 4.39
N PHE A 19 -17.66 -7.00 5.43
CA PHE A 19 -18.44 -6.72 6.62
C PHE A 19 -18.35 -5.25 6.94
N ASP A 20 -19.49 -4.59 7.06
CA ASP A 20 -19.59 -3.16 7.31
C ASP A 20 -20.60 -2.93 8.44
N VAL A 21 -20.24 -2.10 9.41
CA VAL A 21 -21.12 -1.65 10.46
C VAL A 21 -20.95 -0.15 10.69
N ALA A 22 -22.05 0.57 10.66
CA ALA A 22 -22.07 2.02 10.86
C ALA A 22 -23.05 2.40 11.96
N ALA A 23 -22.70 3.44 12.71
CA ALA A 23 -23.58 4.11 13.66
C ALA A 23 -23.68 5.58 13.27
N GLU A 24 -24.89 6.02 12.98
CA GLU A 24 -25.19 7.43 12.74
C GLU A 24 -25.84 8.04 13.98
N PHE A 25 -25.50 9.27 14.27
CA PHE A 25 -26.08 9.99 15.41
C PHE A 25 -26.38 11.43 15.08
N SER A 26 -27.38 11.96 15.78
CA SER A 26 -27.73 13.36 15.74
C SER A 26 -28.12 13.81 17.12
N LEU A 27 -27.46 14.84 17.64
CA LEU A 27 -27.57 15.36 18.99
C LEU A 27 -27.87 16.84 18.97
N PHE A 28 -28.41 17.34 20.10
CA PHE A 28 -28.69 18.76 20.32
C PHE A 28 -29.57 19.41 19.22
N LYS A 29 -30.64 18.71 18.78
CA LYS A 29 -31.54 19.15 17.72
C LYS A 29 -30.80 19.37 16.38
N ASN A 30 -29.99 18.39 15.97
CA ASN A 30 -29.17 18.39 14.76
C ASN A 30 -28.00 19.41 14.77
N LYS A 31 -27.65 19.98 15.90
CA LYS A 31 -26.48 20.85 15.97
C LYS A 31 -25.15 20.09 15.95
N LEU A 32 -25.15 18.82 16.34
CA LEU A 32 -24.03 17.92 16.24
C LEU A 32 -24.53 16.61 15.65
N TYR A 33 -23.97 16.22 14.52
CA TYR A 33 -24.34 14.98 13.83
C TYR A 33 -23.15 14.37 13.14
N GLY A 34 -23.18 13.08 12.95
CA GLY A 34 -22.08 12.37 12.31
C GLY A 34 -22.31 10.88 12.22
N SER A 35 -21.28 10.21 11.79
CA SER A 35 -21.22 8.75 11.68
C SER A 35 -19.89 8.21 12.14
N VAL A 36 -19.91 6.97 12.60
CA VAL A 36 -18.73 6.15 12.84
C VAL A 36 -18.97 4.83 12.12
N GLU A 37 -18.07 4.44 11.25
CA GLU A 37 -18.18 3.25 10.44
C GLU A 37 -16.91 2.41 10.59
N TYR A 38 -17.09 1.10 10.79
CA TYR A 38 -16.02 0.12 10.71
C TYR A 38 -16.30 -0.82 9.55
N TYR A 39 -15.30 -1.01 8.70
CA TYR A 39 -15.38 -1.96 7.61
C TYR A 39 -14.25 -2.98 7.66
N LYS A 40 -14.52 -4.15 7.12
CA LYS A 40 -13.55 -5.22 6.88
C LYS A 40 -13.85 -5.87 5.54
N LYS A 41 -12.85 -5.95 4.66
CA LYS A 41 -12.95 -6.56 3.34
C LYS A 41 -11.80 -7.53 3.11
N THR A 42 -12.10 -8.76 2.77
CA THR A 42 -11.10 -9.77 2.40
C THR A 42 -11.37 -10.19 0.96
N SER A 43 -10.35 -10.08 0.11
CA SER A 43 -10.37 -10.61 -1.26
C SER A 43 -9.48 -11.83 -1.30
N ASN A 44 -10.03 -12.97 -1.71
CA ASN A 44 -9.32 -14.24 -1.82
C ASN A 44 -9.16 -14.61 -3.29
N ASP A 45 -8.11 -15.38 -3.58
CA ASP A 45 -7.80 -15.88 -4.92
C ASP A 45 -7.72 -14.77 -5.98
N LEU A 46 -7.09 -13.64 -5.64
CA LEU A 46 -6.91 -12.49 -6.52
C LEU A 46 -6.35 -12.89 -7.87
N LEU A 47 -7.04 -12.53 -8.93
CA LEU A 47 -6.57 -12.74 -10.31
C LEU A 47 -5.59 -11.64 -10.71
N TYR A 48 -4.40 -12.04 -11.10
CA TYR A 48 -3.34 -11.15 -11.53
C TYR A 48 -2.52 -11.74 -12.67
N ASN A 49 -2.02 -10.89 -13.56
CA ASN A 49 -1.08 -11.32 -14.59
C ASN A 49 0.34 -11.29 -14.04
N LEU A 50 0.81 -12.45 -13.58
CA LEU A 50 2.18 -12.58 -13.08
C LEU A 50 3.19 -12.45 -14.22
N PRO A 51 4.25 -11.63 -14.05
CA PRO A 51 5.38 -11.61 -14.96
C PRO A 51 6.05 -12.98 -15.00
N ILE A 52 6.33 -13.48 -16.19
CA ILE A 52 7.05 -14.74 -16.40
C ILE A 52 8.26 -14.51 -17.30
N ALA A 53 9.22 -15.45 -17.25
CA ALA A 53 10.41 -15.38 -18.09
C ALA A 53 10.01 -15.35 -19.59
N PRO A 54 10.53 -14.41 -20.40
CA PRO A 54 10.22 -14.31 -21.84
C PRO A 54 10.54 -15.57 -22.64
N SER A 55 11.40 -16.44 -22.13
CA SER A 55 11.69 -17.77 -22.71
C SER A 55 10.45 -18.67 -22.84
N ASN A 56 9.37 -18.38 -22.13
CA ASN A 56 8.08 -19.06 -22.23
C ASN A 56 7.24 -18.60 -23.45
N GLY A 57 7.74 -17.64 -24.24
CA GLY A 57 7.06 -17.08 -25.40
C GLY A 57 6.04 -15.98 -25.09
N LEU A 58 5.77 -15.73 -23.81
CA LEU A 58 4.92 -14.64 -23.31
C LEU A 58 5.60 -14.04 -22.08
N ILE A 59 5.24 -12.82 -21.74
CA ILE A 59 5.84 -12.06 -20.63
C ILE A 59 5.00 -12.10 -19.36
N GLU A 60 3.76 -12.59 -19.44
CA GLU A 60 2.84 -12.68 -18.33
C GLU A 60 1.89 -13.88 -18.45
N LYS A 61 1.35 -14.32 -17.33
CA LYS A 61 0.39 -15.41 -17.21
C LYS A 61 -0.65 -15.07 -16.15
N PRO A 62 -1.97 -15.25 -16.45
CA PRO A 62 -3.01 -15.08 -15.43
C PRO A 62 -2.91 -16.19 -14.39
N GLU A 63 -2.91 -15.81 -13.12
CA GLU A 63 -2.83 -16.72 -11.99
C GLU A 63 -3.59 -16.16 -10.79
N ASN A 64 -4.07 -17.04 -9.89
CA ASN A 64 -4.57 -16.63 -8.59
C ASN A 64 -3.37 -16.41 -7.69
N VAL A 65 -3.09 -15.15 -7.32
CA VAL A 65 -1.81 -14.77 -6.69
C VAL A 65 -1.88 -14.64 -5.19
N GLY A 66 -3.06 -14.79 -4.57
CA GLY A 66 -3.15 -14.76 -3.11
C GLY A 66 -4.31 -13.92 -2.60
N ASP A 67 -4.20 -13.50 -1.35
CA ASP A 67 -5.28 -12.88 -0.60
C ASP A 67 -4.88 -11.51 -0.08
N ILE A 68 -5.83 -10.58 -0.08
CA ILE A 68 -5.66 -9.23 0.48
C ILE A 68 -6.74 -8.96 1.52
N PHE A 69 -6.32 -8.39 2.61
CA PHE A 69 -7.14 -7.91 3.70
C PHE A 69 -7.13 -6.37 3.73
N ASN A 70 -8.29 -5.78 3.97
CA ASN A 70 -8.43 -4.36 4.22
C ASN A 70 -9.43 -4.16 5.36
N ALA A 71 -9.08 -3.33 6.34
CA ALA A 71 -10.00 -2.91 7.38
C ALA A 71 -9.77 -1.44 7.71
N GLY A 72 -10.78 -0.77 8.22
CA GLY A 72 -10.64 0.62 8.60
C GLY A 72 -11.79 1.13 9.46
N LEU A 73 -11.53 2.27 10.08
CA LEU A 73 -12.49 3.05 10.81
C LEU A 73 -12.65 4.39 10.10
N GLU A 74 -13.88 4.78 9.82
CA GLU A 74 -14.21 6.07 9.26
C GLU A 74 -15.09 6.86 10.24
N ILE A 75 -14.74 8.12 10.45
CA ILE A 75 -15.46 9.02 11.37
C ILE A 75 -15.79 10.30 10.59
N SER A 76 -17.06 10.66 10.62
CA SER A 76 -17.56 11.95 10.13
C SER A 76 -18.27 12.67 11.26
N LEU A 77 -17.89 13.91 11.51
CA LEU A 77 -18.46 14.75 12.55
C LEU A 77 -18.77 16.12 11.97
N ASN A 78 -20.00 16.57 12.12
CA ASN A 78 -20.43 17.88 11.68
C ASN A 78 -21.12 18.61 12.82
N SER A 79 -20.84 19.90 12.95
CA SER A 79 -21.44 20.74 13.97
C SER A 79 -21.80 22.10 13.42
N GLU A 80 -23.05 22.53 13.65
CA GLU A 80 -23.49 23.90 13.45
C GLU A 80 -23.10 24.72 14.68
N LEU A 81 -21.97 25.43 14.59
CA LEU A 81 -21.38 26.18 15.70
C LEU A 81 -22.12 27.49 15.94
N VAL A 82 -22.53 28.16 14.86
CA VAL A 82 -23.28 29.40 14.91
C VAL A 82 -24.40 29.33 13.87
N SER A 83 -25.61 29.70 14.25
CA SER A 83 -26.75 29.81 13.34
C SER A 83 -27.63 30.99 13.79
N ASN A 84 -27.48 32.10 13.08
CA ASN A 84 -28.22 33.32 13.28
C ASN A 84 -28.93 33.73 11.98
N LYS A 85 -29.72 34.78 12.03
CA LYS A 85 -30.48 35.28 10.90
C LYS A 85 -29.62 35.72 9.70
N ASP A 86 -28.40 36.21 10.00
CA ASP A 86 -27.52 36.84 9.03
C ASP A 86 -26.19 36.05 8.85
N PHE A 87 -25.94 35.03 9.71
CA PHE A 87 -24.69 34.28 9.70
C PHE A 87 -24.89 32.85 10.20
N SER A 88 -24.37 31.89 9.45
CA SER A 88 -24.26 30.50 9.90
C SER A 88 -22.85 29.99 9.69
N TRP A 89 -22.35 29.21 10.66
CA TRP A 89 -21.05 28.56 10.60
C TRP A 89 -21.18 27.10 10.98
N THR A 90 -20.82 26.22 10.02
CA THR A 90 -20.79 24.79 10.21
C THR A 90 -19.34 24.31 10.11
N LEU A 91 -18.92 23.49 11.05
CA LEU A 91 -17.62 22.81 11.05
C LEU A 91 -17.85 21.35 10.73
N GLY A 92 -17.12 20.83 9.73
CA GLY A 92 -17.06 19.41 9.38
C GLY A 92 -15.65 18.86 9.62
N LEU A 93 -15.55 17.71 10.29
CA LEU A 93 -14.34 16.95 10.50
C LEU A 93 -14.52 15.53 9.96
N GLN A 94 -13.51 15.02 9.27
CA GLN A 94 -13.47 13.65 8.79
C GLN A 94 -12.13 13.04 9.15
N ALA A 95 -12.14 11.79 9.58
CA ALA A 95 -10.94 11.01 9.85
C ALA A 95 -11.17 9.58 9.38
N SER A 96 -10.13 8.96 8.85
CA SER A 96 -10.16 7.55 8.46
C SER A 96 -8.84 6.87 8.80
N THR A 97 -8.92 5.58 9.12
CA THR A 97 -7.77 4.69 9.22
C THR A 97 -7.90 3.61 8.17
N LEU A 98 -6.76 3.13 7.70
CA LEU A 98 -6.70 1.99 6.78
C LEU A 98 -5.61 1.03 7.26
N ASP A 99 -6.01 -0.20 7.49
CA ASP A 99 -5.13 -1.34 7.65
C ASP A 99 -5.30 -2.22 6.42
N ALA A 100 -4.24 -2.36 5.62
CA ALA A 100 -4.26 -3.06 4.35
C ALA A 100 -3.03 -3.96 4.25
N GLU A 101 -3.26 -5.25 4.09
CA GLU A 101 -2.22 -6.27 4.14
C GLU A 101 -2.44 -7.35 3.09
N ILE A 102 -1.36 -7.83 2.49
CA ILE A 102 -1.34 -9.06 1.70
C ILE A 102 -1.20 -10.20 2.70
N THR A 103 -2.22 -11.06 2.80
CA THR A 103 -2.26 -12.15 3.78
C THR A 103 -1.79 -13.49 3.22
N SER A 104 -1.79 -13.62 1.89
CA SER A 104 -1.29 -14.80 1.19
C SER A 104 -0.68 -14.40 -0.14
N LEU A 105 0.49 -14.93 -0.45
CA LEU A 105 1.19 -14.72 -1.72
C LEU A 105 2.17 -15.90 -1.92
N PRO A 106 2.22 -16.55 -3.11
CA PRO A 106 3.16 -17.64 -3.37
C PRO A 106 4.61 -17.22 -3.22
N ASP A 107 5.00 -16.13 -3.89
CA ASP A 107 6.34 -15.55 -3.85
C ASP A 107 6.26 -14.03 -3.88
N PRO A 108 7.12 -13.30 -3.16
CA PRO A 108 7.21 -11.85 -3.27
C PRO A 108 7.61 -11.42 -4.68
N PHE A 109 7.03 -10.33 -5.18
CA PHE A 109 7.43 -9.76 -6.47
C PHE A 109 7.33 -8.23 -6.49
N VAL A 110 8.07 -7.62 -7.42
CA VAL A 110 8.05 -6.17 -7.63
C VAL A 110 7.10 -5.82 -8.77
N ASN A 111 6.15 -4.93 -8.49
CA ASN A 111 5.21 -4.38 -9.44
C ASN A 111 5.41 -2.87 -9.56
N GLY A 112 6.20 -2.45 -10.55
CA GLY A 112 6.60 -1.06 -10.72
C GLY A 112 7.42 -0.55 -9.52
N SER A 113 6.89 0.44 -8.79
CA SER A 113 7.52 1.01 -7.58
C SER A 113 7.00 0.39 -6.29
N LYS A 114 6.36 -0.76 -6.36
CA LYS A 114 5.76 -1.44 -5.20
C LYS A 114 6.28 -2.85 -5.10
N ARG A 115 6.48 -3.34 -3.87
CA ARG A 115 6.81 -4.74 -3.60
C ARG A 115 5.61 -5.39 -2.93
N TRP A 116 5.13 -6.45 -3.54
CA TRP A 116 4.11 -7.30 -2.96
C TRP A 116 4.77 -8.39 -2.14
N GLU A 117 4.41 -8.44 -0.88
CA GLU A 117 4.98 -9.35 0.11
C GLU A 117 3.97 -9.57 1.22
N VAL A 118 3.89 -10.78 1.76
CA VAL A 118 2.99 -11.11 2.87
C VAL A 118 3.34 -10.27 4.09
N GLY A 119 2.34 -9.74 4.78
CA GLY A 119 2.49 -8.84 5.91
C GLY A 119 2.68 -7.37 5.54
N ARG A 120 2.70 -7.04 4.25
CA ARG A 120 2.81 -5.66 3.76
C ARG A 120 1.59 -5.21 2.97
N SER A 121 1.37 -3.92 2.95
CA SER A 121 0.35 -3.33 2.09
C SER A 121 0.75 -3.46 0.61
N GLN A 122 -0.21 -3.82 -0.25
CA GLN A 122 -0.04 -3.79 -1.72
C GLN A 122 0.36 -2.39 -2.25
N TYR A 123 0.16 -1.35 -1.45
CA TYR A 123 0.49 0.04 -1.77
C TYR A 123 1.85 0.47 -1.23
N ALA A 124 2.54 -0.38 -0.45
CA ALA A 124 3.86 -0.08 0.08
C ALA A 124 4.85 0.23 -1.05
N TYR A 125 5.52 1.37 -0.96
CA TYR A 125 6.54 1.73 -1.93
C TYR A 125 7.81 0.91 -1.72
N PHE A 126 8.43 0.56 -2.83
CA PHE A 126 9.72 -0.10 -2.89
C PHE A 126 10.60 0.70 -3.86
N VAL A 127 11.25 1.71 -3.33
CA VAL A 127 11.99 2.72 -4.09
C VAL A 127 13.31 3.04 -3.40
N TYR A 128 14.26 3.56 -4.14
CA TYR A 128 15.51 4.05 -3.57
C TYR A 128 15.26 5.21 -2.61
N HIS A 129 16.00 5.22 -1.51
CA HIS A 129 15.90 6.25 -0.50
C HIS A 129 16.92 7.37 -0.81
N TYR A 130 16.41 8.53 -1.18
CA TYR A 130 17.22 9.70 -1.47
C TYR A 130 17.87 10.26 -0.20
N ALA A 131 19.20 10.42 -0.23
CA ALA A 131 20.00 10.90 0.90
C ALA A 131 20.44 12.36 0.77
N GLY A 132 20.29 12.96 -0.42
CA GLY A 132 20.70 14.34 -0.65
C GLY A 132 21.60 14.49 -1.88
N VAL A 133 22.43 15.52 -1.85
CA VAL A 133 23.37 15.87 -2.93
C VAL A 133 24.76 15.94 -2.35
N ASP A 134 25.73 15.34 -3.04
CA ASP A 134 27.14 15.47 -2.72
C ASP A 134 27.58 16.94 -2.93
N SER A 135 28.04 17.56 -1.86
CA SER A 135 28.48 18.95 -1.87
C SER A 135 29.76 19.21 -2.69
N ALA A 136 30.51 18.16 -3.02
CA ALA A 136 31.76 18.25 -3.74
C ALA A 136 31.55 18.28 -5.26
N ASN A 137 30.58 17.57 -5.79
CA ASN A 137 30.38 17.40 -7.24
C ASN A 137 28.94 17.63 -7.72
N GLY A 138 27.95 17.70 -6.81
CA GLY A 138 26.54 17.89 -7.13
C GLY A 138 25.78 16.64 -7.51
N ASP A 139 26.36 15.44 -7.33
CA ASP A 139 25.70 14.18 -7.62
C ASP A 139 24.61 13.87 -6.60
N ALA A 140 23.54 13.18 -7.04
CA ALA A 140 22.52 12.66 -6.13
C ALA A 140 23.09 11.50 -5.31
N LEU A 141 22.81 11.51 -4.01
CA LEU A 141 23.18 10.47 -3.09
C LEU A 141 21.97 9.64 -2.66
N TRP A 142 22.17 8.35 -2.50
CA TRP A 142 21.17 7.37 -2.10
C TRP A 142 21.66 6.61 -0.89
N TYR A 143 20.77 6.30 0.06
CA TYR A 143 21.12 5.45 1.18
C TYR A 143 21.39 4.01 0.74
N MET A 144 22.38 3.38 1.36
CA MET A 144 22.74 1.99 1.13
C MET A 144 22.03 1.07 2.12
N PHE A 145 21.49 -0.03 1.62
CA PHE A 145 20.86 -1.08 2.43
C PHE A 145 21.43 -2.44 2.06
N GLU A 146 21.50 -3.34 3.01
CA GLU A 146 21.84 -4.74 2.82
C GLU A 146 20.74 -5.65 3.39
N GLU A 147 20.70 -6.90 2.98
CA GLU A 147 19.76 -7.88 3.53
C GLU A 147 20.41 -8.61 4.71
N ASP A 148 19.71 -8.68 5.84
CA ASP A 148 20.13 -9.52 6.98
C ASP A 148 19.85 -11.00 6.71
N ALA A 149 20.20 -11.86 7.68
CA ALA A 149 20.00 -13.30 7.58
C ALA A 149 18.53 -13.73 7.48
N ASP A 150 17.61 -12.86 7.87
CA ASP A 150 16.16 -13.07 7.84
C ASP A 150 15.52 -12.44 6.59
N GLY A 151 16.33 -11.82 5.71
CA GLY A 151 15.87 -11.15 4.49
C GLY A 151 15.28 -9.75 4.70
N ASN A 152 15.52 -9.13 5.86
CA ASN A 152 15.08 -7.76 6.09
C ASN A 152 16.15 -6.78 5.58
N SER A 153 15.68 -5.67 5.01
CA SER A 153 16.54 -4.57 4.57
C SER A 153 17.02 -3.78 5.78
N ILE A 154 18.32 -3.79 6.03
CA ILE A 154 18.96 -3.05 7.13
C ILE A 154 19.92 -1.99 6.56
N PRO A 155 20.08 -0.83 7.24
CA PRO A 155 20.99 0.21 6.78
C PRO A 155 22.44 -0.24 6.85
N VAL A 156 23.21 0.01 5.79
CA VAL A 156 24.68 -0.04 5.83
C VAL A 156 25.18 1.19 6.58
N LEU A 157 26.13 1.00 7.50
CA LEU A 157 26.66 2.10 8.30
C LEU A 157 28.10 2.41 7.87
N ASP A 158 28.44 3.69 7.85
CA ASP A 158 29.80 4.18 7.67
C ASP A 158 30.67 3.95 8.93
N ASP A 159 31.97 4.28 8.87
CA ASP A 159 32.90 4.11 9.98
C ASP A 159 32.54 4.95 11.23
N ASP A 160 31.72 5.98 11.07
CA ASP A 160 31.25 6.86 12.15
C ASP A 160 29.88 6.39 12.70
N GLY A 161 29.28 5.33 12.12
CA GLY A 161 28.00 4.76 12.53
C GLY A 161 26.78 5.49 11.96
N ASN A 162 26.95 6.35 10.96
CA ASN A 162 25.85 6.95 10.23
C ASN A 162 25.43 6.05 9.07
N HIS A 163 24.21 6.25 8.56
CA HIS A 163 23.74 5.53 7.39
C HIS A 163 24.56 5.91 6.17
N ASP A 164 25.26 4.94 5.57
CA ASP A 164 26.15 5.16 4.43
C ASP A 164 25.39 5.48 3.14
N THR A 165 26.05 6.17 2.22
CA THR A 165 25.45 6.68 1.00
C THR A 165 26.31 6.42 -0.21
N THR A 166 25.68 6.27 -1.37
CA THR A 166 26.34 6.05 -2.66
C THR A 166 25.70 6.91 -3.75
N ASN A 167 26.47 7.24 -4.78
CA ASN A 167 25.98 7.82 -6.04
C ASN A 167 25.78 6.76 -7.14
N ASP A 168 26.06 5.49 -6.86
CA ASP A 168 25.85 4.37 -7.78
C ASP A 168 24.51 3.69 -7.49
N TRP A 169 23.67 3.58 -8.51
CA TRP A 169 22.40 2.88 -8.44
C TRP A 169 22.54 1.37 -8.15
N GLY A 170 23.68 0.78 -8.51
CA GLY A 170 23.96 -0.63 -8.25
C GLY A 170 24.12 -0.96 -6.77
N ASP A 171 24.62 0.01 -5.99
CA ASP A 171 24.90 -0.11 -4.56
C ASP A 171 23.77 0.48 -3.71
N ALA A 172 22.88 1.27 -4.31
CA ALA A 172 21.75 1.86 -3.62
C ALA A 172 20.69 0.80 -3.27
N GLY A 173 20.24 0.78 -2.02
CA GLY A 173 19.20 -0.13 -1.54
C GLY A 173 17.78 0.42 -1.72
N LYS A 174 16.81 -0.50 -1.64
CA LYS A 174 15.36 -0.23 -1.68
C LYS A 174 14.66 -0.74 -0.44
#